data_968cbbdf83e5248c657b9946b50a9ab5
#
_entry.id   968cbbdf83e5248c657b9946b50a9ab5
#
_cell.length_a   1.000
_cell.length_b   1.000
_cell.length_c   1.000
_cell.angle_alpha   90.00
_cell.angle_beta   90.00
_cell.angle_gamma   90.00
#
_symmetry.space_group_name_H-M   'P 1'
#
loop_
_entity.id
_entity.type
_entity.pdbx_description
1 polymer ?
#
loop_
_entity_poly.entity_id
_entity_poly.type
_entity_poly.pdbx_seq_one_letter_code
_entity_poly.pdbx_strand_id
1 'polypeptide(L)'
;MIDIDRFEVILDDIAGELPAEFYRELNGGILLLPEAKISPYAVSDDLYIMGEYIYSISMGRMIKIYYGSFARSYSHLSESALTEQIRDVLYHEFTHHMESLAGEKGLELKDEAQLRRYLASRKPTSRSKF
;
A
#
# COMPACT_ATOMS: atom_id res chain seq x y z
N MET A 1 17.84 -6.20 -6.75
CA MET A 1 16.83 -5.40 -6.01
C MET A 1 17.40 -4.04 -5.67
N ILE A 2 16.66 -2.96 -5.92
CA ILE A 2 17.09 -1.63 -5.52
C ILE A 2 17.22 -1.57 -3.99
N ASP A 3 18.02 -0.61 -3.49
CA ASP A 3 18.16 -0.47 -2.05
C ASP A 3 16.95 0.25 -1.45
N ILE A 4 16.92 0.28 -0.11
CA ILE A 4 15.77 0.83 0.61
C ILE A 4 15.61 2.34 0.37
N ASP A 5 16.72 3.05 0.17
CA ASP A 5 16.66 4.50 -0.07
C ASP A 5 16.00 4.80 -1.41
N ARG A 6 16.36 4.04 -2.44
CA ARG A 6 15.71 4.18 -3.74
C ARG A 6 14.25 3.76 -3.68
N PHE A 7 13.96 2.69 -2.94
CA PHE A 7 12.58 2.24 -2.72
C PHE A 7 11.76 3.36 -2.09
N GLU A 8 12.31 4.04 -1.09
CA GLU A 8 11.62 5.11 -0.41
C GLU A 8 11.27 6.27 -1.36
N VAL A 9 12.18 6.62 -2.25
CA VAL A 9 11.92 7.67 -3.26
C VAL A 9 10.73 7.26 -4.13
N ILE A 10 10.71 6.03 -4.60
CA ILE A 10 9.62 5.52 -5.43
C ILE A 10 8.31 5.51 -4.66
N LEU A 11 8.35 5.05 -3.40
CA LEU A 11 7.16 5.01 -2.55
C LEU A 11 6.60 6.42 -2.34
N ASP A 12 7.46 7.39 -2.06
CA ASP A 12 7.05 8.77 -1.86
C ASP A 12 6.42 9.36 -3.12
N ASP A 13 6.99 9.05 -4.29
CA ASP A 13 6.44 9.52 -5.55
C ASP A 13 5.04 8.95 -5.78
N ILE A 14 4.85 7.66 -5.50
CA ILE A 14 3.55 7.01 -5.61
C ILE A 14 2.55 7.63 -4.63
N ALA A 15 3.00 7.84 -3.39
CA ALA A 15 2.16 8.45 -2.36
C ALA A 15 1.67 9.83 -2.78
N GLY A 16 2.51 10.58 -3.49
CA GLY A 16 2.16 11.89 -4.00
C GLY A 16 1.15 11.88 -5.15
N GLU A 17 0.87 10.71 -5.72
CA GLU A 17 -0.14 10.59 -6.78
C GLU A 17 -1.57 10.69 -6.26
N LEU A 18 -1.77 10.42 -4.97
CA LEU A 18 -3.10 10.43 -4.37
C LEU A 18 -3.48 11.83 -3.90
N PRO A 19 -4.73 12.27 -4.14
CA PRO A 19 -5.20 13.54 -3.60
C PRO A 19 -5.07 13.61 -2.08
N ALA A 20 -4.84 14.81 -1.58
CA ALA A 20 -4.63 15.03 -0.14
C ALA A 20 -5.77 14.50 0.71
N GLU A 21 -6.98 14.53 0.18
CA GLU A 21 -8.17 14.08 0.92
C GLU A 21 -8.12 12.60 1.30
N PHE A 22 -7.35 11.79 0.57
CA PHE A 22 -7.23 10.37 0.90
C PHE A 22 -6.35 10.14 2.12
N TYR A 23 -5.59 11.17 2.53
CA TYR A 23 -4.74 11.09 3.72
C TYR A 23 -5.47 11.51 5.00
N ARG A 24 -6.75 11.85 4.88
CA ARG A 24 -7.55 12.27 6.03
C ARG A 24 -7.50 11.22 7.13
N GLU A 25 -7.14 11.64 8.34
CA GLU A 25 -7.05 10.80 9.52
C GLU A 25 -6.05 9.65 9.44
N LEU A 26 -5.14 9.68 8.48
CA LEU A 26 -4.02 8.74 8.46
C LEU A 26 -2.91 9.29 9.35
N ASN A 27 -3.15 9.27 10.65
CA ASN A 27 -2.33 9.97 11.64
C ASN A 27 -0.90 9.42 11.72
N GLY A 28 -0.74 8.12 11.57
CA GLY A 28 0.57 7.47 11.61
C GLY A 28 1.30 7.51 10.27
N GLY A 29 0.61 7.94 9.21
CA GLY A 29 1.22 8.05 7.89
C GLY A 29 1.55 6.71 7.26
N ILE A 30 2.51 6.76 6.35
CA ILE A 30 3.04 5.58 5.68
C ILE A 30 4.45 5.34 6.24
N LEU A 31 4.67 4.15 6.79
CA LEU A 31 5.95 3.76 7.37
C LEU A 31 6.61 2.71 6.48
N LEU A 32 7.84 2.98 6.07
CA LEU A 32 8.66 2.01 5.34
C LEU A 32 9.56 1.30 6.34
N LEU A 33 9.43 -0.01 6.41
CA LEU A 33 10.19 -0.84 7.34
C LEU A 33 11.15 -1.74 6.58
N PRO A 34 12.38 -1.94 7.08
CA PRO A 34 13.38 -2.71 6.35
C PRO A 34 13.15 -4.22 6.37
N GLU A 35 12.42 -4.72 7.33
CA GLU A 35 12.27 -6.17 7.49
C GLU A 35 11.34 -6.80 6.47
N ALA A 36 11.45 -8.12 6.33
CA ALA A 36 10.48 -8.94 5.65
C ALA A 36 9.50 -9.45 6.70
N LYS A 37 8.20 -9.41 6.39
CA LYS A 37 7.18 -9.95 7.29
C LYS A 37 6.58 -11.20 6.69
N ILE A 38 6.73 -12.32 7.37
CA ILE A 38 6.21 -13.61 6.91
C ILE A 38 4.75 -13.70 7.29
N SER A 39 3.92 -14.14 6.33
CA SER A 39 2.50 -14.34 6.58
C SER A 39 2.31 -15.51 7.57
N PRO A 40 1.35 -15.40 8.51
CA PRO A 40 1.02 -16.52 9.39
C PRO A 40 0.45 -17.72 8.62
N TYR A 41 0.08 -17.54 7.36
CA TYR A 41 -0.43 -18.63 6.53
C TYR A 41 0.66 -19.26 5.67
N ALA A 42 1.92 -18.83 5.83
CA ALA A 42 3.03 -19.43 5.08
C ALA A 42 3.26 -20.86 5.52
N VAL A 43 3.49 -21.73 4.53
CA VAL A 43 3.78 -23.14 4.80
C VAL A 43 5.26 -23.33 5.08
N SER A 44 6.14 -22.62 4.35
CA SER A 44 7.59 -22.79 4.44
C SER A 44 8.30 -21.45 4.43
N ASP A 45 7.76 -20.45 5.11
CA ASP A 45 8.32 -19.10 5.13
C ASP A 45 8.45 -18.50 3.74
N ASP A 46 7.55 -18.86 2.85
CA ASP A 46 7.59 -18.46 1.44
C ASP A 46 6.49 -17.48 1.06
N LEU A 47 5.66 -17.07 2.00
CA LEU A 47 4.58 -16.12 1.77
C LEU A 47 4.80 -14.89 2.63
N TYR A 48 4.97 -13.74 1.97
CA TYR A 48 5.32 -12.50 2.65
C TYR A 48 4.18 -11.49 2.59
N ILE A 49 4.08 -10.69 3.65
CA ILE A 49 3.16 -9.55 3.70
C ILE A 49 3.93 -8.32 3.21
N MET A 50 3.44 -7.70 2.15
CA MET A 50 4.08 -6.53 1.53
C MET A 50 3.69 -5.25 2.23
N GLY A 51 2.45 -5.15 2.67
CA GLY A 51 1.95 -3.98 3.36
C GLY A 51 0.83 -4.35 4.32
N GLU A 52 0.56 -3.45 5.26
CA GLU A 52 -0.52 -3.62 6.23
C GLU A 52 -1.15 -2.28 6.54
N TYR A 53 -2.46 -2.30 6.71
CA TYR A 53 -3.18 -1.16 7.26
C TYR A 53 -3.51 -1.47 8.72
N ILE A 54 -3.13 -0.55 9.61
CA ILE A 54 -3.28 -0.76 11.04
C ILE A 54 -4.08 0.40 11.63
N TYR A 55 -5.07 0.06 12.46
CA TYR A 55 -5.78 1.04 13.25
C TYR A 55 -5.66 0.66 14.72
N SER A 56 -5.17 1.58 15.50
CA SER A 56 -5.06 1.41 16.95
C SER A 56 -5.60 2.66 17.62
N ILE A 57 -6.25 2.48 18.76
CA ILE A 57 -6.82 3.60 19.51
C ILE A 57 -5.72 4.58 19.94
N SER A 58 -4.57 4.05 20.34
CA SER A 58 -3.48 4.87 20.87
C SER A 58 -2.65 5.54 19.78
N MET A 59 -2.45 4.88 18.65
CA MET A 59 -1.55 5.36 17.59
C MET A 59 -2.27 5.87 16.35
N GLY A 60 -3.58 5.66 16.26
CA GLY A 60 -4.36 6.06 15.11
C GLY A 60 -4.22 5.08 13.95
N ARG A 61 -4.38 5.59 12.75
CA ARG A 61 -4.35 4.80 11.52
C ARG A 61 -3.03 4.98 10.81
N MET A 62 -2.48 3.88 10.30
CA MET A 62 -1.20 3.92 9.60
C MET A 62 -1.11 2.81 8.56
N ILE A 63 -0.24 3.01 7.59
CA ILE A 63 0.09 2.01 6.58
C ILE A 63 1.55 1.64 6.78
N LYS A 64 1.83 0.35 6.85
CA LYS A 64 3.21 -0.16 6.91
C LYS A 64 3.55 -0.84 5.60
N ILE A 65 4.72 -0.55 5.08
CA ILE A 65 5.25 -1.17 3.86
C ILE A 65 6.56 -1.86 4.24
N TYR A 66 6.70 -3.12 3.85
CA TYR A 66 7.82 -3.95 4.25
C TYR A 66 8.80 -4.12 3.08
N TYR A 67 9.87 -3.34 3.10
CA TYR A 67 10.89 -3.41 2.06
C TYR A 67 11.44 -4.84 1.89
N GLY A 68 11.77 -5.50 3.01
CA GLY A 68 12.32 -6.85 2.96
C GLY A 68 11.39 -7.86 2.30
N SER A 69 10.08 -7.69 2.48
CA SER A 69 9.10 -8.55 1.81
C SER A 69 9.15 -8.38 0.30
N PHE A 70 9.26 -7.13 -0.17
CA PHE A 70 9.43 -6.86 -1.60
C PHE A 70 10.73 -7.45 -2.12
N ALA A 71 11.81 -7.30 -1.37
CA ALA A 71 13.11 -7.83 -1.78
C ALA A 71 13.08 -9.35 -1.92
N ARG A 72 12.39 -10.03 -1.02
CA ARG A 72 12.27 -11.49 -1.06
C ARG A 72 11.38 -11.97 -2.20
N SER A 73 10.35 -11.22 -2.54
CA SER A 73 9.34 -11.67 -3.50
C SER A 73 9.58 -11.16 -4.91
N TYR A 74 10.19 -9.99 -5.07
CA TYR A 74 10.23 -9.28 -6.34
C TYR A 74 11.62 -8.84 -6.77
N SER A 75 12.68 -9.44 -6.21
CA SER A 75 14.05 -9.05 -6.56
C SER A 75 14.39 -9.27 -8.03
N HIS A 76 13.64 -10.13 -8.71
CA HIS A 76 13.85 -10.42 -10.13
C HIS A 76 13.21 -9.40 -11.07
N LEU A 77 12.40 -8.50 -10.54
CA LEU A 77 11.68 -7.53 -11.37
C LEU A 77 12.58 -6.34 -11.73
N SER A 78 12.29 -5.74 -12.89
CA SER A 78 12.85 -4.44 -13.25
C SER A 78 12.32 -3.38 -12.27
N GLU A 79 13.01 -2.24 -12.20
CA GLU A 79 12.53 -1.16 -11.35
C GLU A 79 11.13 -0.70 -11.77
N SER A 80 10.85 -0.68 -13.07
CA SER A 80 9.53 -0.30 -13.57
C SER A 80 8.45 -1.26 -13.10
N ALA A 81 8.70 -2.56 -13.21
CA ALA A 81 7.74 -3.57 -12.77
C ALA A 81 7.57 -3.54 -11.25
N LEU A 82 8.67 -3.34 -10.52
CA LEU A 82 8.63 -3.22 -9.07
C LEU A 82 7.79 -2.01 -8.65
N THR A 83 7.95 -0.88 -9.34
CA THR A 83 7.17 0.33 -9.07
C THR A 83 5.68 0.04 -9.14
N GLU A 84 5.24 -0.74 -10.13
CA GLU A 84 3.83 -1.10 -10.26
C GLU A 84 3.37 -1.99 -9.11
N GLN A 85 4.22 -2.89 -8.64
CA GLN A 85 3.89 -3.70 -7.47
C GLN A 85 3.77 -2.85 -6.21
N ILE A 86 4.65 -1.90 -6.03
CA ILE A 86 4.58 -0.97 -4.89
C ILE A 86 3.28 -0.17 -4.96
N ARG A 87 2.93 0.33 -6.15
CA ARG A 87 1.69 1.08 -6.35
C ARG A 87 0.47 0.25 -5.98
N ASP A 88 0.42 -1.00 -6.45
CA ASP A 88 -0.70 -1.88 -6.15
C ASP A 88 -0.86 -2.10 -4.65
N VAL A 89 0.23 -2.36 -3.96
CA VAL A 89 0.19 -2.61 -2.52
C VAL A 89 -0.27 -1.35 -1.79
N LEU A 90 0.31 -0.19 -2.11
CA LEU A 90 -0.05 1.05 -1.42
C LEU A 90 -1.52 1.39 -1.66
N TYR A 91 -2.00 1.28 -2.90
CA TYR A 91 -3.40 1.57 -3.22
C TYR A 91 -4.34 0.61 -2.51
N HIS A 92 -3.94 -0.66 -2.38
CA HIS A 92 -4.74 -1.63 -1.64
C HIS A 92 -4.88 -1.21 -0.16
N GLU A 93 -3.80 -0.75 0.46
CA GLU A 93 -3.85 -0.31 1.86
C GLU A 93 -4.69 0.97 2.01
N PHE A 94 -4.64 1.88 1.05
CA PHE A 94 -5.51 3.05 1.07
C PHE A 94 -6.99 2.67 0.92
N THR A 95 -7.29 1.60 0.20
CA THR A 95 -8.67 1.09 0.14
C THR A 95 -9.14 0.68 1.53
N HIS A 96 -8.30 -0.03 2.27
CA HIS A 96 -8.62 -0.39 3.65
C HIS A 96 -8.81 0.85 4.53
N HIS A 97 -7.99 1.88 4.32
CA HIS A 97 -8.13 3.12 5.07
C HIS A 97 -9.49 3.78 4.82
N MET A 98 -9.89 3.86 3.57
CA MET A 98 -11.19 4.46 3.23
C MET A 98 -12.35 3.62 3.75
N GLU A 99 -12.23 2.30 3.71
CA GLU A 99 -13.23 1.41 4.29
C GLU A 99 -13.33 1.59 5.80
N SER A 100 -12.18 1.74 6.46
CA SER A 100 -12.14 1.97 7.91
C SER A 100 -12.83 3.29 8.28
N LEU A 101 -12.54 4.36 7.53
CA LEU A 101 -13.19 5.65 7.77
C LEU A 101 -14.69 5.57 7.55
N ALA A 102 -15.12 4.91 6.48
CA ALA A 102 -16.54 4.77 6.18
C ALA A 102 -17.27 4.02 7.28
N GLY A 103 -16.70 2.92 7.74
CA GLY A 103 -17.32 2.11 8.78
C GLY A 103 -17.38 2.79 10.14
N GLU A 104 -16.31 3.48 10.51
CA GLU A 104 -16.24 4.09 11.84
C GLU A 104 -16.92 5.44 11.93
N LYS A 105 -16.81 6.24 10.86
CA LYS A 105 -17.33 7.61 10.87
C LYS A 105 -18.71 7.74 10.25
N GLY A 106 -19.27 6.65 9.73
CA GLY A 106 -20.53 6.69 9.01
C GLY A 106 -20.42 7.45 7.70
N LEU A 107 -19.28 7.44 7.07
CA LEU A 107 -19.09 8.11 5.79
C LEU A 107 -19.93 7.44 4.71
N GLU A 108 -20.34 8.25 3.72
CA GLU A 108 -21.21 7.77 2.64
C GLU A 108 -20.46 6.81 1.73
N LEU A 109 -21.21 5.87 1.15
CA LEU A 109 -20.65 4.93 0.19
C LEU A 109 -19.98 5.60 -0.99
N LYS A 110 -20.40 6.83 -1.32
CA LYS A 110 -19.78 7.54 -2.43
C LYS A 110 -18.28 7.79 -2.23
N ASP A 111 -17.84 7.95 -0.98
CA ASP A 111 -16.40 8.13 -0.71
C ASP A 111 -15.62 6.90 -1.11
N GLU A 112 -16.14 5.72 -0.77
CA GLU A 112 -15.51 4.46 -1.15
C GLU A 112 -15.55 4.25 -2.66
N ALA A 113 -16.70 4.52 -3.27
CA ALA A 113 -16.85 4.40 -4.71
C ALA A 113 -15.93 5.37 -5.44
N GLN A 114 -15.76 6.58 -4.91
CA GLN A 114 -14.87 7.58 -5.48
C GLN A 114 -13.43 7.10 -5.46
N LEU A 115 -12.99 6.52 -4.35
CA LEU A 115 -11.64 5.98 -4.25
C LEU A 115 -11.44 4.85 -5.26
N ARG A 116 -12.40 3.94 -5.33
CA ARG A 116 -12.32 2.82 -6.27
C ARG A 116 -12.22 3.29 -7.71
N ARG A 117 -13.01 4.29 -8.08
CA ARG A 117 -12.95 4.87 -9.42
C ARG A 117 -11.60 5.51 -9.67
N TYR A 118 -11.09 6.25 -8.71
CA TYR A 118 -9.78 6.88 -8.83
C TYR A 118 -8.69 5.83 -9.04
N LEU A 119 -8.68 4.80 -8.20
CA LEU A 119 -7.67 3.75 -8.30
C LEU A 119 -7.77 3.00 -9.63
N ALA A 120 -8.98 2.73 -10.09
CA ALA A 120 -9.19 2.07 -11.36
C ALA A 120 -8.68 2.91 -12.53
N SER A 121 -8.92 4.23 -12.49
CA SER A 121 -8.46 5.12 -13.55
C SER A 121 -6.95 5.30 -13.54
N ARG A 122 -6.30 5.10 -12.40
CA ARG A 122 -4.85 5.23 -12.27
C ARG A 122 -4.11 3.97 -12.70
N LYS A 123 -4.78 2.82 -12.70
CA LYS A 123 -4.15 1.58 -13.10
C LYS A 123 -3.88 1.61 -14.61
N PRO A 124 -2.62 1.50 -15.01
CA PRO A 124 -2.31 1.54 -16.44
C PRO A 124 -2.93 0.35 -17.17
N THR A 125 -3.20 0.53 -18.46
CA THR A 125 -3.75 -0.55 -19.27
C THR A 125 -2.85 -1.77 -19.30
N SER A 126 -1.54 -1.57 -19.14
CA SER A 126 -0.60 -2.68 -19.09
C SER A 126 -0.89 -3.62 -17.91
N ARG A 127 -1.61 -3.16 -16.92
CA ARG A 127 -1.98 -3.95 -15.77
C ARG A 127 -3.19 -4.83 -16.01
N SER A 128 -3.98 -4.48 -16.99
CA SER A 128 -5.21 -5.20 -17.28
C SER A 128 -4.98 -6.61 -17.80
N LYS A 129 -3.77 -6.94 -18.14
CA LYS A 129 -3.44 -8.29 -18.60
C LYS A 129 -3.38 -9.31 -17.49
N PHE A 130 -3.56 -8.91 -16.28
CA PHE A 130 -3.64 -9.83 -15.15
C PHE A 130 -5.00 -10.47 -15.06
#